data_e3e63b290b0fa212fca907ff00431c87
#
_entry.id   e3e63b290b0fa212fca907ff00431c87
#
_cell.length_a   1.000
_cell.length_b   1.000
_cell.length_c   1.000
_cell.angle_alpha   90.00
_cell.angle_beta   90.00
_cell.angle_gamma   90.00
#
_symmetry.space_group_name_H-M   'P 1'
#
loop_
_entity.id
_entity.type
_entity.pdbx_description
1 polymer ?
#
loop_
_entity_poly.entity_id
_entity_poly.type
_entity_poly.pdbx_seq_one_letter_code
_entity_poly.pdbx_strand_id
1 'polypeptide(L)'
;MVRILVAVDGSELALDAVRYALKLVSEGLRADLVLGHVEEEASLLELATQGADAVAQASIEASKHLMRPAERLVRDARLECEIEVALGAASSTICDMAERLECDFIVIGARGVGGVRGAFLGSVSQDVVHRSNVPVMVVRHAEQEVDDESESEAELDAE
;
A
#
# COMPACT_ATOMS: atom_id res chain seq x y z
N MET A 1 2.25 -5.98 22.31
CA MET A 1 2.96 -5.62 21.09
C MET A 1 1.88 -5.20 20.13
N VAL A 2 2.04 -4.11 19.40
CA VAL A 2 1.02 -3.60 18.47
C VAL A 2 1.09 -4.41 17.18
N ARG A 3 -0.05 -4.78 16.59
CA ARG A 3 -0.11 -5.48 15.31
C ARG A 3 -0.58 -4.54 14.20
N ILE A 4 0.22 -4.37 13.17
CA ILE A 4 0.00 -3.36 12.13
C ILE A 4 -0.23 -4.06 10.79
N LEU A 5 -1.38 -3.79 10.16
CA LEU A 5 -1.62 -4.15 8.77
C LEU A 5 -1.12 -3.04 7.86
N VAL A 6 -0.19 -3.33 6.97
CA VAL A 6 0.26 -2.41 5.92
C VAL A 6 -0.31 -2.90 4.58
N ALA A 7 -1.17 -2.10 3.97
CA ALA A 7 -1.78 -2.43 2.69
C ALA A 7 -0.78 -2.20 1.53
N VAL A 8 -0.55 -3.22 0.72
CA VAL A 8 0.43 -3.23 -0.38
C VAL A 8 -0.27 -3.57 -1.69
N ASP A 9 -0.14 -2.70 -2.69
CA ASP A 9 -0.71 -2.86 -4.04
C ASP A 9 0.33 -2.76 -5.16
N GLY A 10 1.61 -2.74 -4.81
CA GLY A 10 2.73 -2.59 -5.74
C GLY A 10 3.05 -1.16 -6.14
N SER A 11 2.30 -0.17 -5.68
CA SER A 11 2.59 1.25 -5.92
C SER A 11 3.73 1.76 -5.04
N GLU A 12 4.40 2.85 -5.46
CA GLU A 12 5.40 3.53 -4.63
C GLU A 12 4.80 4.09 -3.34
N LEU A 13 3.55 4.55 -3.36
CA LEU A 13 2.86 5.03 -2.17
C LEU A 13 2.60 3.91 -1.15
N ALA A 14 2.36 2.68 -1.61
CA ALA A 14 2.29 1.53 -0.72
C ALA A 14 3.65 1.21 -0.12
N LEU A 15 4.75 1.36 -0.87
CA LEU A 15 6.10 1.22 -0.32
C LEU A 15 6.43 2.33 0.67
N ASP A 16 5.94 3.55 0.48
CA ASP A 16 6.07 4.62 1.47
C ASP A 16 5.31 4.31 2.75
N ALA A 17 4.15 3.67 2.65
CA ALA A 17 3.42 3.15 3.82
C ALA A 17 4.26 2.12 4.59
N VAL A 18 4.94 1.21 3.89
CA VAL A 18 5.86 0.25 4.52
C VAL A 18 7.04 0.98 5.18
N ARG A 19 7.69 1.91 4.48
CA ARG A 19 8.81 2.71 5.03
C ARG A 19 8.40 3.45 6.29
N TYR A 20 7.19 4.01 6.31
CA TYR A 20 6.68 4.72 7.47
C TYR A 20 6.41 3.78 8.66
N ALA A 21 5.82 2.61 8.44
CA ALA A 21 5.65 1.60 9.47
C ALA A 21 7.00 1.16 10.05
N LEU A 22 8.01 0.93 9.20
CA LEU A 22 9.38 0.61 9.61
C LEU A 22 10.02 1.74 10.43
N LYS A 23 9.78 3.00 10.04
CA LYS A 23 10.23 4.17 10.79
C LYS A 23 9.66 4.18 12.21
N LEU A 24 8.36 3.94 12.37
CA LEU A 24 7.74 3.86 13.71
C LEU A 24 8.39 2.79 14.58
N VAL A 25 8.70 1.62 14.01
CA VAL A 25 9.40 0.55 14.72
C VAL A 25 10.82 0.98 15.09
N SER A 26 11.55 1.64 14.20
CA SER A 26 12.91 2.15 14.48
C SER A 26 12.93 3.23 15.56
N GLU A 27 11.85 3.98 15.71
CA GLU A 27 11.65 4.99 16.74
C GLU A 27 11.15 4.42 18.09
N GLY A 28 11.02 3.09 18.17
CA GLY A 28 10.74 2.38 19.42
C GLY A 28 9.35 1.77 19.53
N LEU A 29 8.50 1.85 18.51
CA LEU A 29 7.22 1.14 18.52
C LEU A 29 7.46 -0.37 18.43
N ARG A 30 7.02 -1.11 19.42
CA ARG A 30 7.07 -2.58 19.41
C ARG A 30 5.89 -3.12 18.64
N ALA A 31 6.11 -3.55 17.39
CA ALA A 31 5.05 -3.97 16.50
C ALA A 31 5.37 -5.28 15.77
N ASP A 32 4.30 -6.04 15.49
CA ASP A 32 4.26 -7.13 14.52
C ASP A 32 3.70 -6.58 13.22
N LEU A 33 4.40 -6.79 12.11
CA LEU A 33 4.00 -6.28 10.81
C LEU A 33 3.29 -7.37 9.99
N VAL A 34 2.16 -7.02 9.42
CA VAL A 34 1.45 -7.81 8.42
C VAL A 34 1.44 -7.00 7.12
N LEU A 35 2.01 -7.54 6.06
CA LEU A 35 1.88 -6.98 4.71
C LEU A 35 0.67 -7.62 4.05
N GLY A 36 -0.36 -6.83 3.81
CA GLY A 36 -1.62 -7.29 3.22
C GLY A 36 -1.78 -6.87 1.77
N HIS A 37 -2.10 -7.82 0.91
CA HIS A 37 -2.45 -7.58 -0.49
C HIS A 37 -3.83 -8.14 -0.81
N VAL A 38 -4.61 -7.38 -1.56
CA VAL A 38 -5.90 -7.84 -2.07
C VAL A 38 -5.81 -7.97 -3.58
N GLU A 39 -5.99 -9.19 -4.05
CA GLU A 39 -6.13 -9.51 -5.46
C GLU A 39 -7.59 -9.38 -5.87
N GLU A 40 -7.86 -8.73 -6.99
CA GLU A 40 -9.23 -8.67 -7.53
C GLU A 40 -9.66 -10.03 -8.06
N GLU A 41 -10.94 -10.35 -7.89
CA GLU A 41 -11.50 -11.59 -8.43
C GLU A 41 -11.41 -11.61 -9.95
N ALA A 42 -10.94 -12.73 -10.50
CA ALA A 42 -10.88 -12.93 -11.94
C ALA A 42 -12.27 -12.82 -12.58
N SER A 43 -12.35 -12.20 -13.75
CA SER A 43 -13.59 -12.09 -14.49
C SER A 43 -14.07 -13.47 -15.00
N LEU A 44 -15.38 -13.61 -15.20
CA LEU A 44 -15.98 -14.82 -15.79
C LEU A 44 -15.39 -15.13 -17.16
N LEU A 45 -14.99 -14.11 -17.93
CA LEU A 45 -14.36 -14.29 -19.24
C LEU A 45 -12.96 -14.89 -19.11
N GLU A 46 -12.15 -14.46 -18.15
CA GLU A 46 -10.83 -15.02 -17.89
C GLU A 46 -10.92 -16.47 -17.43
N LEU A 47 -11.84 -16.78 -16.51
CA LEU A 47 -12.10 -18.14 -16.07
C LEU A 47 -12.55 -19.06 -17.20
N ALA A 48 -13.41 -18.55 -18.11
CA ALA A 48 -13.93 -19.31 -19.24
C ALA A 48 -12.88 -19.56 -20.34
N THR A 49 -11.94 -18.63 -20.53
CA THR A 49 -10.94 -18.70 -21.61
C THR A 49 -9.64 -19.36 -21.19
N GLN A 50 -9.21 -19.18 -19.95
CA GLN A 50 -7.91 -19.68 -19.46
C GLN A 50 -8.03 -20.86 -18.51
N GLY A 51 -9.20 -21.07 -17.92
CA GLY A 51 -9.44 -22.09 -16.90
C GLY A 51 -9.08 -21.64 -15.50
N ALA A 52 -9.80 -22.11 -14.50
CA ALA A 52 -9.68 -21.67 -13.11
C ALA A 52 -8.28 -21.93 -12.51
N ASP A 53 -7.66 -23.06 -12.81
CA ASP A 53 -6.33 -23.41 -12.28
C ASP A 53 -5.24 -22.49 -12.83
N ALA A 54 -5.28 -22.17 -14.13
CA ALA A 54 -4.31 -21.28 -14.76
C ALA A 54 -4.46 -19.83 -14.23
N VAL A 55 -5.68 -19.36 -14.05
CA VAL A 55 -5.96 -18.04 -13.48
C VAL A 55 -5.48 -17.96 -12.03
N ALA A 56 -5.80 -18.95 -11.21
CA ALA A 56 -5.35 -19.01 -9.82
C ALA A 56 -3.82 -19.01 -9.70
N GLN A 57 -3.13 -19.79 -10.52
CA GLN A 57 -1.66 -19.82 -10.53
C GLN A 57 -1.06 -18.49 -10.96
N ALA A 58 -1.62 -17.84 -11.98
CA ALA A 58 -1.18 -16.54 -12.45
C ALA A 58 -1.38 -15.45 -11.37
N SER A 59 -2.50 -15.46 -10.68
CA SER A 59 -2.78 -14.53 -9.56
C SER A 59 -1.80 -14.71 -8.40
N ILE A 60 -1.49 -15.96 -8.02
CA ILE A 60 -0.49 -16.23 -6.97
C ILE A 60 0.88 -15.70 -7.36
N GLU A 61 1.34 -15.93 -8.59
CA GLU A 61 2.65 -15.44 -9.06
C GLU A 61 2.68 -13.90 -9.16
N ALA A 62 1.60 -13.29 -9.63
CA ALA A 62 1.45 -11.84 -9.68
C ALA A 62 1.54 -11.22 -8.28
N SER A 63 0.80 -11.74 -7.32
CA SER A 63 0.82 -11.30 -5.92
C SER A 63 2.21 -11.43 -5.29
N LYS A 64 2.90 -12.55 -5.50
CA LYS A 64 4.27 -12.74 -5.03
C LYS A 64 5.23 -11.71 -5.63
N HIS A 65 5.13 -11.47 -6.92
CA HIS A 65 5.97 -10.48 -7.60
C HIS A 65 5.74 -9.06 -7.05
N LEU A 66 4.49 -8.72 -6.86
CA LEU A 66 4.03 -7.42 -6.37
C LEU A 66 4.48 -7.15 -4.93
N MET A 67 4.49 -8.17 -4.07
CA MET A 67 4.87 -8.06 -2.66
C MET A 67 6.38 -7.99 -2.43
N ARG A 68 7.20 -8.49 -3.34
CA ARG A 68 8.67 -8.58 -3.18
C ARG A 68 9.37 -7.29 -2.76
N PRO A 69 9.06 -6.10 -3.33
CA PRO A 69 9.69 -4.85 -2.91
C PRO A 69 9.38 -4.50 -1.44
N ALA A 70 8.15 -4.71 -0.99
CA ALA A 70 7.74 -4.49 0.38
C ALA A 70 8.45 -5.45 1.36
N GLU A 71 8.52 -6.73 1.02
CA GLU A 71 9.24 -7.74 1.80
C GLU A 71 10.74 -7.42 1.92
N ARG A 72 11.35 -6.91 0.85
CA ARG A 72 12.75 -6.48 0.89
C ARG A 72 12.98 -5.35 1.88
N LEU A 73 12.11 -4.34 1.89
CA LEU A 73 12.21 -3.23 2.85
C LEU A 73 12.17 -3.72 4.29
N VAL A 74 11.27 -4.66 4.63
CA VAL A 74 11.17 -5.23 5.97
C VAL A 74 12.43 -6.02 6.31
N ARG A 75 12.91 -6.87 5.42
CA ARG A 75 14.12 -7.67 5.61
C ARG A 75 15.39 -6.82 5.75
N ASP A 76 15.52 -5.75 4.95
CA ASP A 76 16.64 -4.83 5.01
C ASP A 76 16.68 -4.06 6.35
N ALA A 77 15.51 -3.84 6.95
CA ALA A 77 15.36 -3.33 8.30
C ALA A 77 15.64 -4.39 9.40
N ARG A 78 15.98 -5.63 9.01
CA ARG A 78 16.20 -6.78 9.91
C ARG A 78 14.97 -7.14 10.76
N LEU A 79 13.80 -6.96 10.20
CA LEU A 79 12.53 -7.32 10.78
C LEU A 79 11.89 -8.48 10.03
N GLU A 80 10.93 -9.11 10.67
CA GLU A 80 10.06 -10.12 10.07
C GLU A 80 8.67 -9.54 9.87
N CYS A 81 7.94 -10.07 8.89
CA CYS A 81 6.54 -9.75 8.66
C CYS A 81 5.77 -11.00 8.27
N GLU A 82 4.50 -10.99 8.57
CA GLU A 82 3.53 -11.92 8.00
C GLU A 82 3.04 -11.37 6.65
N ILE A 83 2.81 -12.27 5.70
CA ILE A 83 2.26 -11.89 4.39
C ILE A 83 0.89 -12.49 4.27
N GLU A 84 -0.08 -11.66 3.97
CA GLU A 84 -1.45 -12.05 3.78
C GLU A 84 -1.95 -11.60 2.41
N VAL A 85 -2.49 -12.55 1.65
CA VAL A 85 -3.11 -12.29 0.35
C VAL A 85 -4.55 -12.75 0.41
N ALA A 86 -5.48 -11.90 0.02
CA ALA A 86 -6.89 -12.21 -0.03
C ALA A 86 -7.49 -11.82 -1.39
N LEU A 87 -8.59 -12.46 -1.75
CA LEU A 87 -9.37 -12.16 -2.95
C LEU A 87 -10.58 -11.30 -2.56
N GLY A 88 -10.92 -10.33 -3.37
CA GLY A 88 -12.15 -9.56 -3.20
C GLY A 88 -12.02 -8.09 -3.58
N ALA A 89 -12.96 -7.28 -3.14
CA ALA A 89 -12.92 -5.83 -3.31
C ALA A 89 -11.93 -5.22 -2.32
N ALA A 90 -11.00 -4.40 -2.80
CA ALA A 90 -9.85 -3.94 -2.05
C ALA A 90 -10.19 -3.35 -0.68
N SER A 91 -11.07 -2.36 -0.63
CA SER A 91 -11.34 -1.63 0.63
C SER A 91 -12.01 -2.48 1.71
N SER A 92 -13.04 -3.24 1.37
CA SER A 92 -13.72 -4.11 2.33
C SER A 92 -12.81 -5.25 2.79
N THR A 93 -12.08 -5.85 1.85
CA THR A 93 -11.19 -6.98 2.15
C THR A 93 -10.01 -6.56 3.04
N ILE A 94 -9.46 -5.34 2.86
CA ILE A 94 -8.44 -4.79 3.77
C ILE A 94 -9.00 -4.64 5.20
N CYS A 95 -10.22 -4.12 5.33
CA CYS A 95 -10.86 -3.98 6.65
C CYS A 95 -11.10 -5.34 7.31
N ASP A 96 -11.68 -6.29 6.56
CA ASP A 96 -11.92 -7.66 7.03
C ASP A 96 -10.62 -8.38 7.43
N MET A 97 -9.56 -8.13 6.67
CA MET A 97 -8.22 -8.68 6.97
C MET A 97 -7.69 -8.12 8.31
N ALA A 98 -7.81 -6.81 8.53
CA ALA A 98 -7.40 -6.18 9.78
C ALA A 98 -8.15 -6.74 10.99
N GLU A 99 -9.46 -6.94 10.87
CA GLU A 99 -10.28 -7.54 11.93
C GLU A 99 -9.94 -9.00 12.17
N ARG A 100 -9.86 -9.81 11.12
CA ARG A 100 -9.57 -11.24 11.21
C ARG A 100 -8.19 -11.54 11.80
N LEU A 101 -7.21 -10.69 11.50
CA LEU A 101 -5.83 -10.81 11.99
C LEU A 101 -5.61 -10.05 13.30
N GLU A 102 -6.66 -9.50 13.88
CA GLU A 102 -6.62 -8.73 15.15
C GLU A 102 -5.57 -7.60 15.11
N CYS A 103 -5.52 -6.87 13.99
CA CYS A 103 -4.62 -5.74 13.85
C CYS A 103 -5.13 -4.53 14.64
N ASP A 104 -4.21 -3.83 15.31
CA ASP A 104 -4.54 -2.64 16.10
C ASP A 104 -4.79 -1.41 15.24
N PHE A 105 -4.16 -1.33 14.06
CA PHE A 105 -4.41 -0.28 13.07
C PHE A 105 -3.91 -0.67 11.67
N ILE A 106 -4.36 0.10 10.69
CA ILE A 106 -4.01 -0.05 9.28
C ILE A 106 -3.09 1.10 8.88
N VAL A 107 -2.04 0.81 8.11
CA VAL A 107 -1.23 1.81 7.38
C VAL A 107 -1.46 1.61 5.89
N ILE A 108 -1.84 2.67 5.20
CA ILE A 108 -2.18 2.63 3.77
C ILE A 108 -1.61 3.86 3.06
N GLY A 109 -1.14 3.70 1.82
CA GLY A 109 -0.77 4.83 0.98
C GLY A 109 -2.00 5.67 0.59
N ALA A 110 -1.83 6.98 0.48
CA ALA A 110 -2.91 7.89 0.14
C ALA A 110 -3.58 7.56 -1.20
N ARG A 111 -2.82 6.95 -2.13
CA ARG A 111 -3.29 6.47 -3.43
C ARG A 111 -2.59 5.18 -3.79
N GLY A 112 -3.24 4.40 -4.66
CA GLY A 112 -2.66 3.22 -5.27
C GLY A 112 -2.25 3.43 -6.72
N VAL A 113 -2.12 2.35 -7.46
CA VAL A 113 -1.78 2.35 -8.88
C VAL A 113 -2.82 3.15 -9.68
N GLY A 114 -2.37 4.10 -10.50
CA GLY A 114 -3.24 4.89 -11.39
C GLY A 114 -3.85 6.16 -10.78
N GLY A 115 -3.44 6.55 -9.56
CA GLY A 115 -3.92 7.77 -8.91
C GLY A 115 -3.52 9.06 -9.64
N VAL A 116 -4.47 9.99 -9.77
CA VAL A 116 -4.22 11.34 -10.32
C VAL A 116 -3.43 12.18 -9.30
N ARG A 117 -2.47 12.98 -9.77
CA ARG A 117 -1.71 13.92 -8.94
C ARG A 117 -2.65 14.97 -8.32
N GLY A 118 -2.55 15.23 -7.02
CA GLY A 118 -3.33 16.22 -6.28
C GLY A 118 -3.52 15.86 -4.80
N ALA A 119 -4.16 16.73 -4.04
CA ALA A 119 -4.28 16.63 -2.58
C ALA A 119 -5.30 15.57 -2.08
N PHE A 120 -5.95 14.83 -2.96
CA PHE A 120 -7.04 13.93 -2.60
C PHE A 120 -6.57 12.50 -2.31
N LEU A 121 -7.26 11.82 -1.39
CA LEU A 121 -7.11 10.39 -1.16
C LEU A 121 -7.62 9.60 -2.38
N GLY A 122 -6.99 8.45 -2.67
CA GLY A 122 -7.53 7.50 -3.64
C GLY A 122 -8.81 6.86 -3.13
N SER A 123 -9.59 6.25 -4.04
CA SER A 123 -10.87 5.62 -3.70
C SER A 123 -10.72 4.54 -2.62
N VAL A 124 -9.72 3.67 -2.74
CA VAL A 124 -9.50 2.59 -1.77
C VAL A 124 -9.13 3.14 -0.39
N SER A 125 -8.17 4.07 -0.31
CA SER A 125 -7.77 4.65 0.98
C SER A 125 -8.90 5.42 1.64
N GLN A 126 -9.69 6.16 0.88
CA GLN A 126 -10.88 6.84 1.37
C GLN A 126 -11.93 5.86 1.91
N ASP A 127 -12.23 4.81 1.17
CA ASP A 127 -13.19 3.79 1.58
C ASP A 127 -12.71 3.02 2.83
N VAL A 128 -11.41 2.71 2.93
CA VAL A 128 -10.83 2.07 4.12
C VAL A 128 -10.99 2.96 5.34
N VAL A 129 -10.70 4.28 5.23
CA VAL A 129 -10.90 5.24 6.33
C VAL A 129 -12.35 5.27 6.79
N HIS A 130 -13.30 5.20 5.87
CA HIS A 130 -14.74 5.23 6.22
C HIS A 130 -15.26 3.92 6.81
N ARG A 131 -14.71 2.77 6.40
CA ARG A 131 -15.23 1.45 6.76
C ARG A 131 -14.54 0.81 7.95
N SER A 132 -13.27 1.16 8.18
CA SER A 132 -12.45 0.48 9.18
C SER A 132 -12.97 0.70 10.60
N ASN A 133 -13.02 -0.38 11.37
CA ASN A 133 -13.30 -0.35 12.81
C ASN A 133 -12.03 -0.12 13.66
N VAL A 134 -10.86 -0.13 13.02
CA VAL A 134 -9.58 0.20 13.67
C VAL A 134 -9.03 1.52 13.11
N PRO A 135 -8.16 2.22 13.83
CA PRO A 135 -7.49 3.43 13.32
C PRO A 135 -6.79 3.18 11.99
N VAL A 136 -6.83 4.17 11.11
CA VAL A 136 -6.19 4.14 9.79
C VAL A 136 -5.19 5.28 9.68
N MET A 137 -3.95 4.94 9.41
CA MET A 137 -2.89 5.89 9.10
C MET A 137 -2.71 5.97 7.59
N VAL A 138 -2.96 7.13 7.03
CA VAL A 138 -2.79 7.38 5.59
C VAL A 138 -1.45 8.05 5.36
N VAL A 139 -0.57 7.39 4.62
CA VAL A 139 0.76 7.89 4.28
C VAL A 139 0.72 8.57 2.93
N ARG A 140 1.17 9.81 2.89
CA ARG A 140 1.34 10.59 1.66
C ARG A 140 2.80 10.56 1.24
N HIS A 141 3.04 10.57 -0.07
CA HIS A 141 4.38 10.83 -0.59
C HIS A 141 4.78 12.25 -0.21
N ALA A 142 5.95 12.42 0.40
CA ALA A 142 6.51 13.75 0.54
C ALA A 142 6.83 14.24 -0.89
N GLU A 143 6.11 15.24 -1.36
CA GLU A 143 6.51 15.95 -2.56
C GLU A 143 7.91 16.50 -2.27
N GLN A 144 8.91 16.11 -3.05
CA GLN A 144 10.14 16.87 -3.11
C GLN A 144 9.70 18.25 -3.60
N GLU A 145 9.81 19.25 -2.75
CA GLU A 145 9.79 20.63 -3.19
C GLU A 145 10.89 20.73 -4.24
N VAL A 146 10.50 20.73 -5.50
CA VAL A 146 11.38 21.15 -6.57
C VAL A 146 11.51 22.65 -6.33
N ASP A 147 12.67 23.05 -5.81
CA ASP A 147 13.02 24.46 -5.69
C ASP A 147 12.86 25.10 -7.08
N ASP A 148 11.73 25.76 -7.26
CA ASP A 148 11.41 26.58 -8.43
C ASP A 148 12.08 27.97 -8.27
N GLU A 149 13.36 27.98 -7.85
CA GLU A 149 14.16 29.18 -7.75
C GLU A 149 14.91 29.51 -9.07
N SER A 150 14.75 28.72 -10.12
CA SER A 150 15.51 28.95 -11.36
C SER A 150 14.82 29.79 -12.44
N GLU A 151 13.57 30.21 -12.25
CA GLU A 151 12.86 31.04 -13.24
C GLU A 151 12.79 32.54 -12.94
N SER A 152 13.22 33.01 -11.76
CA SER A 152 13.14 34.45 -11.45
C SER A 152 14.38 35.27 -11.82
N GLU A 153 15.49 34.65 -12.20
CA GLU A 153 16.70 35.39 -12.60
C GLU A 153 16.83 35.66 -14.10
N ALA A 154 16.00 35.05 -14.94
CA ALA A 154 16.07 35.21 -16.40
C ALA A 154 15.28 36.43 -16.94
N GLU A 155 14.45 37.11 -16.15
CA GLU A 155 13.67 38.27 -16.58
C GLU A 155 14.27 39.64 -16.20
N LEU A 156 15.38 39.65 -15.48
CA LEU A 156 16.01 40.95 -15.05
C LEU A 156 17.15 41.42 -15.95
N ASP A 157 17.57 40.67 -16.94
CA ASP A 157 18.65 41.06 -17.87
C ASP A 157 18.17 41.43 -19.28
N ALA A 158 16.88 41.71 -19.49
CA ALA A 158 16.26 42.06 -20.78
C ALA A 158 15.66 43.49 -20.79
N GLU A 159 16.33 44.46 -20.18
CA GLU A 159 16.07 45.93 -20.44
C GLU A 159 17.38 46.68 -20.68
#